data_3e577a00498875e4720c1af443855c90
#
_entry.id   3e577a00498875e4720c1af443855c90
#
_cell.length_a   1.000
_cell.length_b   1.000
_cell.length_c   1.000
_cell.angle_alpha   90.00
_cell.angle_beta   90.00
_cell.angle_gamma   90.00
#
_symmetry.space_group_name_H-M   'P 1'
#
loop_
_entity.id
_entity.type
_entity.pdbx_description
1 polymer ?
#
loop_
_entity_poly.entity_id
_entity_poly.type
_entity_poly.pdbx_seq_one_letter_code
_entity_poly.pdbx_strand_id
1 'polypeptide(L)'
;TERGAFFPPFWKTDSHYVVVEFSKQLNLSEPEEIFIAAEGKYNVKLDGKLQFGMPETLLLPAGTHNLNIKVWNQSTPPAIYVKGKTVNSDATWRVTYEDKEWIDESGKASDTSATIYMDAGCWNFDGATQLPSQFRLMRTLHQPTSRATQPEGGILYDFGKETFGYLTLKNLSGKGIIDIYYGESPEEAKDKAYCETLDKLQLEAGQVTDLAIRQTSPLSGIENEYTLENSKAFRYVYITHEPGVQIGEVSMQYEYLPEEYRGTFRCNDEELNRIWEVGAYTMHLTTREFFIDGIKR
;
A
#
# COMPACT_ATOMS: atom_id res chain seq x y z
N THR A 1 -5.59 18.45 -10.74
CA THR A 1 -5.03 18.14 -12.06
C THR A 1 -6.13 17.65 -12.94
N GLU A 2 -6.38 18.36 -14.02
CA GLU A 2 -7.36 17.95 -15.00
C GLU A 2 -6.85 16.72 -15.74
N ARG A 3 -7.10 15.56 -15.20
CA ARG A 3 -6.76 14.28 -15.84
C ARG A 3 -7.27 14.19 -17.27
N GLY A 4 -8.37 14.88 -17.58
CA GLY A 4 -8.94 14.94 -18.93
C GLY A 4 -8.05 15.56 -20.00
N ALA A 5 -7.03 16.32 -19.65
CA ALA A 5 -6.08 16.89 -20.59
C ALA A 5 -4.99 15.90 -21.05
N PHE A 6 -4.68 14.92 -20.21
CA PHE A 6 -3.58 13.97 -20.44
C PHE A 6 -4.04 12.54 -20.69
N PHE A 7 -5.25 12.20 -20.26
CA PHE A 7 -5.78 10.85 -20.37
C PHE A 7 -6.98 10.79 -21.32
N PRO A 8 -7.10 9.74 -22.11
CA PRO A 8 -8.28 9.51 -22.94
C PRO A 8 -9.57 9.52 -22.10
N PRO A 9 -10.71 9.90 -22.66
CA PRO A 9 -11.98 9.93 -21.95
C PRO A 9 -12.38 8.62 -21.28
N PHE A 10 -11.96 7.48 -21.85
CA PHE A 10 -12.22 6.17 -21.25
C PHE A 10 -11.52 6.00 -19.88
N TRP A 11 -10.44 6.70 -19.61
CA TRP A 11 -9.78 6.68 -18.33
C TRP A 11 -10.70 7.08 -17.17
N LYS A 12 -11.62 7.98 -17.46
CA LYS A 12 -12.64 8.36 -16.49
C LYS A 12 -13.64 7.23 -16.23
N THR A 13 -13.92 6.41 -17.22
CA THR A 13 -14.81 5.26 -17.10
C THR A 13 -14.14 4.05 -16.46
N ASP A 14 -12.84 3.91 -16.63
CA ASP A 14 -12.06 2.78 -16.10
C ASP A 14 -11.47 3.04 -14.70
N SER A 15 -11.68 4.23 -14.15
CA SER A 15 -11.10 4.58 -12.84
C SER A 15 -11.95 4.15 -11.64
N HIS A 16 -13.05 3.46 -11.84
CA HIS A 16 -13.86 2.88 -10.77
C HIS A 16 -13.30 1.52 -10.33
N TYR A 17 -13.52 1.20 -9.08
CA TYR A 17 -13.17 -0.11 -8.57
C TYR A 17 -14.17 -1.16 -9.09
N VAL A 18 -13.64 -2.25 -9.60
CA VAL A 18 -14.42 -3.47 -9.75
C VAL A 18 -14.58 -4.09 -8.36
N VAL A 19 -15.80 -4.30 -7.94
CA VAL A 19 -16.13 -4.84 -6.62
C VAL A 19 -16.83 -6.18 -6.79
N VAL A 20 -16.25 -7.21 -6.17
CA VAL A 20 -16.77 -8.58 -6.22
C VAL A 20 -16.90 -9.11 -4.79
N GLU A 21 -18.04 -9.69 -4.46
CA GLU A 21 -18.26 -10.39 -3.21
C GLU A 21 -18.26 -11.90 -3.45
N PHE A 22 -17.36 -12.58 -2.75
CA PHE A 22 -17.29 -14.03 -2.68
C PHE A 22 -17.97 -14.49 -1.39
N SER A 23 -18.93 -15.39 -1.50
CA SER A 23 -19.68 -15.88 -0.35
C SER A 23 -19.77 -17.40 -0.33
N LYS A 24 -19.70 -17.96 0.87
CA LYS A 24 -19.80 -19.40 1.09
C LYS A 24 -20.51 -19.68 2.40
N GLN A 25 -21.50 -20.57 2.35
CA GLN A 25 -22.09 -21.14 3.56
C GLN A 25 -21.21 -22.30 4.01
N LEU A 26 -20.79 -22.25 5.26
CA LEU A 26 -19.93 -23.24 5.89
C LEU A 26 -20.74 -24.08 6.87
N ASN A 27 -20.37 -25.35 7.01
CA ASN A 27 -20.87 -26.24 8.04
C ASN A 27 -19.70 -27.02 8.61
N LEU A 28 -19.14 -26.51 9.73
CA LEU A 28 -17.90 -27.00 10.31
C LEU A 28 -18.19 -27.88 11.54
N SER A 29 -17.68 -29.09 11.54
CA SER A 29 -17.79 -29.99 12.70
C SER A 29 -16.85 -29.63 13.84
N GLU A 30 -15.76 -28.94 13.54
CA GLU A 30 -14.74 -28.46 14.49
C GLU A 30 -14.24 -27.08 14.06
N PRO A 31 -13.65 -26.27 14.96
CA PRO A 31 -13.03 -25.01 14.59
C PRO A 31 -11.90 -25.23 13.59
N GLU A 32 -11.76 -24.30 12.63
CA GLU A 32 -10.76 -24.36 11.58
C GLU A 32 -10.14 -22.99 11.35
N GLU A 33 -8.81 -22.92 11.27
CA GLU A 33 -8.11 -21.72 10.82
C GLU A 33 -7.93 -21.78 9.31
N ILE A 34 -8.28 -20.67 8.66
CA ILE A 34 -8.09 -20.49 7.23
C ILE A 34 -7.09 -19.37 6.96
N PHE A 35 -6.30 -19.53 5.89
CA PHE A 35 -5.51 -18.46 5.30
C PHE A 35 -6.32 -17.79 4.19
N ILE A 36 -6.24 -16.44 4.10
CA ILE A 36 -6.95 -15.64 3.11
C ILE A 36 -5.94 -14.73 2.40
N ALA A 37 -5.97 -14.73 1.08
CA ALA A 37 -5.32 -13.73 0.24
C ALA A 37 -6.29 -13.29 -0.86
N ALA A 38 -6.12 -12.09 -1.39
CA ALA A 38 -6.98 -11.57 -2.44
C ALA A 38 -6.18 -10.73 -3.45
N GLU A 39 -6.63 -10.76 -4.70
CA GLU A 39 -6.18 -9.84 -5.73
C GLU A 39 -6.96 -8.53 -5.60
N GLY A 40 -6.43 -7.60 -4.82
CA GLY A 40 -7.04 -6.34 -4.46
C GLY A 40 -7.17 -6.13 -2.95
N LYS A 41 -7.72 -5.00 -2.56
CA LYS A 41 -8.10 -4.73 -1.17
C LYS A 41 -9.36 -5.54 -0.85
N TYR A 42 -9.46 -5.99 0.38
CA TYR A 42 -10.61 -6.79 0.77
C TYR A 42 -11.06 -6.55 2.22
N ASN A 43 -12.29 -6.90 2.48
CA ASN A 43 -12.78 -7.09 3.83
C ASN A 43 -13.47 -8.46 3.96
N VAL A 44 -13.51 -8.93 5.20
CA VAL A 44 -14.11 -10.22 5.53
C VAL A 44 -15.24 -10.02 6.53
N LYS A 45 -16.38 -10.65 6.27
CA LYS A 45 -17.48 -10.75 7.24
C LYS A 45 -17.75 -12.21 7.56
N LEU A 46 -17.88 -12.51 8.83
CA LEU A 46 -18.36 -13.78 9.33
C LEU A 46 -19.71 -13.55 10.01
N ASP A 47 -20.76 -14.18 9.52
CA ASP A 47 -22.16 -14.01 9.99
C ASP A 47 -22.58 -12.53 10.04
N GLY A 48 -22.19 -11.77 9.01
CA GLY A 48 -22.43 -10.34 8.89
C GLY A 48 -21.55 -9.44 9.74
N LYS A 49 -20.72 -9.98 10.64
CA LYS A 49 -19.79 -9.20 11.46
C LYS A 49 -18.48 -8.99 10.75
N LEU A 50 -18.09 -7.72 10.59
CA LEU A 50 -16.81 -7.34 9.98
C LEU A 50 -15.63 -7.81 10.84
N GLN A 51 -14.68 -8.47 10.18
CA GLN A 51 -13.37 -8.76 10.74
C GLN A 51 -12.45 -7.59 10.38
N PHE A 52 -11.80 -7.00 11.38
CA PHE A 52 -11.02 -5.78 11.18
C PHE A 52 -9.75 -6.00 10.36
N GLY A 53 -9.43 -5.00 9.54
CA GLY A 53 -8.30 -5.03 8.65
C GLY A 53 -8.54 -5.92 7.43
N MET A 54 -7.45 -6.40 6.84
CA MET A 54 -7.43 -7.45 5.81
C MET A 54 -6.79 -8.69 6.46
N PRO A 55 -7.57 -9.50 7.20
CA PRO A 55 -7.00 -10.60 7.97
C PRO A 55 -6.42 -11.66 7.03
N GLU A 56 -5.13 -11.95 7.16
CA GLU A 56 -4.48 -13.03 6.41
C GLU A 56 -4.85 -14.40 6.96
N THR A 57 -5.23 -14.46 8.24
CA THR A 57 -5.74 -15.67 8.88
C THR A 57 -7.03 -15.37 9.62
N LEU A 58 -7.94 -16.33 9.63
CA LEU A 58 -9.20 -16.24 10.34
C LEU A 58 -9.52 -17.58 10.99
N LEU A 59 -9.81 -17.57 12.29
CA LEU A 59 -10.32 -18.73 13.00
C LEU A 59 -11.85 -18.79 12.82
N LEU A 60 -12.31 -19.84 12.16
CA LEU A 60 -13.73 -20.15 11.98
C LEU A 60 -14.18 -21.06 13.12
N PRO A 61 -15.22 -20.72 13.88
CA PRO A 61 -15.76 -21.61 14.90
C PRO A 61 -16.49 -22.81 14.29
N ALA A 62 -16.71 -23.86 15.06
CA ALA A 62 -17.58 -24.96 14.67
C ALA A 62 -19.03 -24.46 14.54
N GLY A 63 -19.80 -25.04 13.61
CA GLY A 63 -21.19 -24.70 13.37
C GLY A 63 -21.45 -24.28 11.93
N THR A 64 -22.63 -23.71 11.70
CA THR A 64 -23.04 -23.19 10.40
C THR A 64 -22.78 -21.68 10.36
N HIS A 65 -22.01 -21.25 9.38
CA HIS A 65 -21.58 -19.87 9.24
C HIS A 65 -21.71 -19.37 7.80
N ASN A 66 -21.86 -18.06 7.64
CA ASN A 66 -21.78 -17.39 6.35
C ASN A 66 -20.48 -16.59 6.29
N LEU A 67 -19.57 -16.98 5.43
CA LEU A 67 -18.33 -16.28 5.16
C LEU A 67 -18.48 -15.46 3.89
N ASN A 68 -18.23 -14.15 4.01
CA ASN A 68 -18.25 -13.21 2.89
C ASN A 68 -16.90 -12.50 2.80
N ILE A 69 -16.30 -12.53 1.63
CA ILE A 69 -15.06 -11.81 1.32
C ILE A 69 -15.36 -10.86 0.17
N LYS A 70 -15.37 -9.56 0.46
CA LYS A 70 -15.58 -8.53 -0.57
C LYS A 70 -14.24 -7.97 -0.98
N VAL A 71 -13.95 -8.04 -2.27
CA VAL A 71 -12.67 -7.60 -2.88
C VAL A 71 -12.94 -6.49 -3.87
N TRP A 72 -12.06 -5.49 -3.88
CA TRP A 72 -12.10 -4.40 -4.85
C TRP A 72 -10.71 -4.08 -5.39
N ASN A 73 -10.65 -3.92 -6.70
CA ASN A 73 -9.43 -3.62 -7.42
C ASN A 73 -9.73 -2.73 -8.63
N GLN A 74 -8.75 -1.92 -9.05
CA GLN A 74 -8.82 -1.09 -10.25
C GLN A 74 -8.04 -1.66 -11.42
N SER A 75 -7.03 -2.47 -11.17
CA SER A 75 -6.03 -2.85 -12.15
C SER A 75 -6.22 -4.26 -12.69
N THR A 76 -6.68 -5.17 -11.84
CA THR A 76 -6.87 -6.58 -12.17
C THR A 76 -8.23 -7.06 -11.71
N PRO A 77 -8.78 -8.13 -12.30
CA PRO A 77 -10.01 -8.74 -11.81
C PRO A 77 -9.84 -9.17 -10.35
N PRO A 78 -10.77 -8.77 -9.44
CA PRO A 78 -10.74 -9.24 -8.06
C PRO A 78 -10.80 -10.76 -7.99
N ALA A 79 -9.93 -11.36 -7.18
CA ALA A 79 -9.88 -12.79 -6.95
C ALA A 79 -9.57 -13.08 -5.48
N ILE A 80 -9.88 -14.30 -5.01
CA ILE A 80 -9.53 -14.76 -3.67
C ILE A 80 -8.73 -16.06 -3.74
N TYR A 81 -7.91 -16.25 -2.74
CA TYR A 81 -7.31 -17.52 -2.39
C TYR A 81 -7.59 -17.81 -0.93
N VAL A 82 -8.34 -18.86 -0.66
CA VAL A 82 -8.65 -19.34 0.68
C VAL A 82 -8.08 -20.74 0.84
N LYS A 83 -7.34 -20.96 1.90
CA LYS A 83 -6.71 -22.24 2.20
C LYS A 83 -6.90 -22.60 3.66
N GLY A 84 -7.65 -23.66 3.89
CA GLY A 84 -7.87 -24.30 5.17
C GLY A 84 -7.81 -25.82 5.05
N LYS A 85 -8.26 -26.49 6.09
CA LYS A 85 -8.38 -27.95 6.11
C LYS A 85 -9.54 -28.42 5.23
N THR A 86 -10.70 -27.79 5.40
CA THR A 86 -11.94 -28.11 4.67
C THR A 86 -12.44 -26.93 3.82
N VAL A 87 -12.16 -25.70 4.23
CA VAL A 87 -12.57 -24.49 3.55
C VAL A 87 -11.47 -24.03 2.60
N ASN A 88 -11.69 -24.17 1.31
CA ASN A 88 -10.74 -23.81 0.27
C ASN A 88 -11.45 -23.02 -0.83
N SER A 89 -10.63 -22.31 -1.67
CA SER A 89 -11.15 -21.75 -2.91
C SER A 89 -11.50 -22.88 -3.88
N ASP A 90 -12.78 -22.92 -4.25
CA ASP A 90 -13.33 -23.90 -5.17
C ASP A 90 -14.59 -23.35 -5.86
N ALA A 91 -15.18 -24.11 -6.79
CA ALA A 91 -16.35 -23.73 -7.55
C ALA A 91 -17.64 -23.64 -6.72
N THR A 92 -17.63 -23.94 -5.43
CA THR A 92 -18.80 -23.84 -4.55
C THR A 92 -19.02 -22.45 -3.95
N TRP A 93 -18.07 -21.53 -4.16
CA TRP A 93 -18.24 -20.14 -3.79
C TRP A 93 -19.24 -19.45 -4.72
N ARG A 94 -20.16 -18.72 -4.12
CA ARG A 94 -21.04 -17.83 -4.86
C ARG A 94 -20.31 -16.50 -5.08
N VAL A 95 -20.39 -15.98 -6.29
CA VAL A 95 -19.71 -14.75 -6.69
C VAL A 95 -20.75 -13.72 -7.12
N THR A 96 -20.75 -12.56 -6.50
CA THR A 96 -21.65 -11.46 -6.81
C THR A 96 -20.81 -10.25 -7.24
N TYR A 97 -21.05 -9.78 -8.45
CA TYR A 97 -20.47 -8.56 -8.96
C TYR A 97 -21.30 -7.35 -8.52
N GLU A 98 -20.65 -6.38 -7.87
CA GLU A 98 -21.28 -5.12 -7.48
C GLU A 98 -20.77 -4.03 -8.43
N ASP A 99 -21.61 -3.65 -9.39
CA ASP A 99 -21.32 -2.49 -10.22
C ASP A 99 -21.79 -1.24 -9.46
N LYS A 100 -20.83 -0.42 -9.07
CA LYS A 100 -21.11 0.91 -8.54
C LYS A 100 -21.01 1.88 -9.69
N GLU A 101 -22.15 2.45 -9.98
CA GLU A 101 -22.15 3.52 -10.93
C GLU A 101 -21.18 4.63 -10.59
N TRP A 102 -20.69 5.13 -11.63
CA TRP A 102 -19.71 6.15 -11.85
C TRP A 102 -19.97 7.43 -11.04
N ILE A 103 -18.97 7.92 -10.40
CA ILE A 103 -18.97 9.25 -9.77
C ILE A 103 -18.79 10.28 -10.88
N ASP A 104 -19.74 11.20 -11.06
CA ASP A 104 -19.68 12.26 -12.02
C ASP A 104 -18.56 13.28 -11.71
N GLU A 105 -18.33 14.24 -12.59
CA GLU A 105 -17.28 15.26 -12.45
C GLU A 105 -17.46 16.13 -11.20
N SER A 106 -18.66 16.16 -10.61
CA SER A 106 -18.95 16.87 -9.37
C SER A 106 -18.66 16.07 -8.10
N GLY A 107 -18.22 14.81 -8.24
CA GLY A 107 -17.98 13.89 -7.14
C GLY A 107 -19.25 13.26 -6.57
N LYS A 108 -20.38 13.38 -7.27
CA LYS A 108 -21.62 12.68 -6.91
C LYS A 108 -21.76 11.40 -7.70
N ALA A 109 -22.20 10.35 -7.04
CA ALA A 109 -22.69 9.16 -7.73
C ALA A 109 -23.88 9.56 -8.60
N SER A 110 -23.88 9.18 -9.87
CA SER A 110 -24.92 9.51 -10.84
C SER A 110 -26.27 8.88 -10.46
N ASP A 111 -26.24 7.74 -9.79
CA ASP A 111 -27.40 7.12 -9.17
C ASP A 111 -26.97 6.32 -7.93
N THR A 112 -27.34 6.80 -6.75
CA THR A 112 -27.04 6.14 -5.48
C THR A 112 -27.92 4.92 -5.21
N SER A 113 -28.97 4.71 -6.00
CA SER A 113 -29.92 3.61 -5.82
C SER A 113 -29.54 2.36 -6.62
N ALA A 114 -28.66 2.48 -7.61
CA ALA A 114 -28.41 1.45 -8.60
C ALA A 114 -27.09 0.69 -8.36
N THR A 115 -26.90 0.15 -7.19
CA THR A 115 -25.91 -0.93 -7.05
C THR A 115 -26.50 -2.18 -7.69
N ILE A 116 -26.05 -2.50 -8.88
CA ILE A 116 -26.47 -3.73 -9.57
C ILE A 116 -25.62 -4.87 -9.04
N TYR A 117 -26.27 -5.83 -8.39
CA TYR A 117 -25.64 -7.08 -8.02
C TYR A 117 -25.92 -8.11 -9.12
N MET A 118 -24.88 -8.55 -9.81
CA MET A 118 -24.97 -9.68 -10.72
C MET A 118 -24.33 -10.91 -10.09
N ASP A 119 -25.03 -12.03 -10.15
CA ASP A 119 -24.44 -13.32 -9.81
C ASP A 119 -23.57 -13.77 -11.00
N ALA A 120 -22.26 -13.59 -10.84
CA ALA A 120 -21.30 -13.89 -11.90
C ALA A 120 -20.79 -15.33 -11.78
N GLY A 121 -21.64 -16.31 -11.98
CA GLY A 121 -21.30 -17.74 -11.91
C GLY A 121 -20.16 -18.21 -12.85
N CYS A 122 -19.55 -17.27 -13.58
CA CYS A 122 -18.40 -17.53 -14.47
C CYS A 122 -17.03 -17.50 -13.77
N TRP A 123 -16.97 -17.11 -12.52
CA TRP A 123 -15.72 -17.09 -11.75
C TRP A 123 -15.42 -18.51 -11.25
N ASN A 124 -14.85 -19.32 -12.11
CA ASN A 124 -14.58 -20.70 -11.80
C ASN A 124 -13.19 -20.82 -11.16
N PHE A 125 -13.16 -21.04 -9.85
CA PHE A 125 -11.95 -21.21 -9.07
C PHE A 125 -11.60 -22.70 -8.87
N ASP A 126 -11.68 -23.50 -9.90
CA ASP A 126 -11.37 -24.92 -9.80
C ASP A 126 -9.93 -25.10 -9.31
N GLY A 127 -9.81 -25.34 -8.00
CA GLY A 127 -8.57 -25.74 -7.38
C GLY A 127 -7.44 -24.72 -7.49
N ALA A 128 -7.73 -23.45 -7.17
CA ALA A 128 -6.67 -22.44 -7.07
C ALA A 128 -5.56 -22.96 -6.13
N THR A 129 -4.44 -23.36 -6.70
CA THR A 129 -3.27 -23.86 -5.99
C THR A 129 -2.23 -22.79 -5.73
N GLN A 130 -2.42 -21.62 -6.33
CA GLN A 130 -1.52 -20.48 -6.24
C GLN A 130 -2.22 -19.30 -5.58
N LEU A 131 -1.47 -18.52 -4.83
CA LEU A 131 -1.93 -17.25 -4.29
C LEU A 131 -2.35 -16.32 -5.43
N PRO A 132 -3.44 -15.54 -5.27
CA PRO A 132 -3.88 -14.57 -6.26
C PRO A 132 -2.77 -13.59 -6.63
N SER A 133 -2.04 -13.10 -5.68
CA SER A 133 -0.85 -12.28 -5.89
C SER A 133 0.40 -13.05 -5.49
N GLN A 134 1.00 -13.75 -6.44
CA GLN A 134 2.36 -14.29 -6.27
C GLN A 134 3.41 -13.17 -6.25
N PHE A 135 3.03 -11.96 -6.63
CA PHE A 135 3.87 -10.77 -6.71
C PHE A 135 3.56 -9.81 -5.55
N ARG A 136 3.43 -10.36 -4.35
CA ARG A 136 3.19 -9.54 -3.16
C ARG A 136 4.45 -8.74 -2.83
N LEU A 137 4.26 -7.44 -2.66
CA LEU A 137 5.33 -6.56 -2.21
C LEU A 137 5.77 -6.95 -0.78
N MET A 138 7.07 -7.06 -0.60
CA MET A 138 7.70 -7.32 0.69
C MET A 138 8.13 -6.02 1.32
N ARG A 139 8.26 -6.00 2.65
CA ARG A 139 8.76 -4.85 3.40
C ARG A 139 9.95 -5.24 4.26
N THR A 140 10.96 -4.37 4.27
CA THR A 140 12.17 -4.54 5.07
C THR A 140 12.52 -3.22 5.74
N LEU A 141 12.91 -3.27 7.00
CA LEU A 141 13.34 -2.07 7.73
C LEU A 141 14.71 -1.61 7.21
N HIS A 142 14.77 -0.35 6.79
CA HIS A 142 16.00 0.32 6.39
C HIS A 142 16.28 1.51 7.30
N GLN A 143 17.52 1.57 7.80
CA GLN A 143 18.03 2.71 8.52
C GLN A 143 18.70 3.68 7.55
N PRO A 144 18.68 5.00 7.80
CA PRO A 144 19.46 5.93 7.01
C PRO A 144 20.97 5.60 7.12
N THR A 145 21.67 5.67 6.01
CA THR A 145 23.12 5.47 5.95
C THR A 145 23.88 6.62 6.57
N SER A 146 23.30 7.81 6.54
CA SER A 146 23.85 9.00 7.21
C SER A 146 22.75 10.00 7.57
N ARG A 147 23.09 10.89 8.51
CA ARG A 147 22.24 12.04 8.87
C ARG A 147 23.11 13.25 9.14
N ALA A 148 22.64 14.43 8.78
CA ALA A 148 23.35 15.68 9.00
C ALA A 148 22.39 16.80 9.41
N THR A 149 22.70 17.47 10.52
CA THR A 149 22.02 18.70 10.91
C THR A 149 22.37 19.81 9.92
N GLN A 150 21.35 20.51 9.43
CA GLN A 150 21.54 21.57 8.44
C GLN A 150 21.69 22.94 9.12
N PRO A 151 22.48 23.86 8.54
CA PRO A 151 22.68 25.21 9.09
C PRO A 151 21.38 26.01 9.22
N GLU A 152 20.44 25.79 8.31
CA GLU A 152 19.10 26.39 8.28
C GLU A 152 18.12 25.75 9.27
N GLY A 153 18.59 24.79 10.06
CA GLY A 153 17.79 23.96 10.97
C GLY A 153 17.33 22.67 10.31
N GLY A 154 16.80 21.77 11.13
CA GLY A 154 16.35 20.44 10.67
C GLY A 154 17.47 19.45 10.42
N ILE A 155 17.09 18.24 10.02
CA ILE A 155 18.01 17.12 9.80
C ILE A 155 17.75 16.52 8.42
N LEU A 156 18.80 16.37 7.63
CA LEU A 156 18.79 15.64 6.36
C LEU A 156 19.26 14.21 6.61
N TYR A 157 18.47 13.24 6.17
CA TYR A 157 18.74 11.81 6.21
C TYR A 157 19.01 11.30 4.80
N ASP A 158 20.05 10.48 4.59
CA ASP A 158 20.36 9.79 3.34
C ASP A 158 20.15 8.28 3.53
N PHE A 159 19.29 7.67 2.75
CA PHE A 159 19.05 6.22 2.75
C PHE A 159 19.94 5.45 1.77
N GLY A 160 20.87 6.13 1.10
CA GLY A 160 21.91 5.53 0.26
C GLY A 160 21.49 5.30 -1.19
N LYS A 161 20.27 4.89 -1.42
CA LYS A 161 19.68 4.69 -2.76
C LYS A 161 18.26 5.19 -2.81
N GLU A 162 17.83 5.58 -4.00
CA GLU A 162 16.40 5.81 -4.27
C GLU A 162 15.61 4.52 -4.06
N THR A 163 14.54 4.60 -3.32
CA THR A 163 13.71 3.46 -2.96
C THR A 163 12.26 3.87 -2.72
N PHE A 164 11.34 2.93 -2.84
CA PHE A 164 9.98 3.12 -2.34
C PHE A 164 9.89 2.67 -0.89
N GLY A 165 9.28 3.48 -0.04
CA GLY A 165 9.10 3.10 1.34
C GLY A 165 8.16 3.99 2.12
N TYR A 166 7.81 3.49 3.30
CA TYR A 166 7.01 4.20 4.29
C TYR A 166 7.96 4.74 5.34
N LEU A 167 8.02 6.06 5.49
CA LEU A 167 8.84 6.66 6.53
C LEU A 167 8.26 6.35 7.90
N THR A 168 9.12 6.01 8.84
CA THR A 168 8.77 5.69 10.22
C THR A 168 9.54 6.62 11.16
N LEU A 169 8.81 7.27 12.04
CA LEU A 169 9.35 8.13 13.10
C LEU A 169 9.16 7.42 14.43
N LYS A 170 10.22 7.35 15.26
CA LYS A 170 10.17 6.69 16.58
C LYS A 170 10.61 7.63 17.70
N ASN A 171 10.22 7.26 18.91
CA ASN A 171 10.45 8.04 20.11
C ASN A 171 9.92 9.48 19.94
N LEU A 172 8.74 9.58 19.33
CA LEU A 172 8.04 10.83 19.17
C LEU A 172 7.52 11.33 20.52
N SER A 173 7.78 12.58 20.83
CA SER A 173 7.25 13.21 22.04
C SER A 173 7.06 14.71 21.88
N GLY A 174 6.24 15.29 22.76
CA GLY A 174 5.96 16.70 22.74
C GLY A 174 4.70 17.08 22.00
N LYS A 175 4.69 18.31 21.47
CA LYS A 175 3.57 18.89 20.70
C LYS A 175 4.10 19.87 19.66
N GLY A 176 3.53 19.82 18.47
CA GLY A 176 3.83 20.76 17.40
C GLY A 176 3.76 20.13 16.01
N ILE A 177 4.23 20.91 15.04
CA ILE A 177 4.25 20.53 13.62
C ILE A 177 5.58 19.87 13.26
N ILE A 178 5.51 18.84 12.42
CA ILE A 178 6.62 18.19 11.75
C ILE A 178 6.41 18.35 10.25
N ASP A 179 7.36 18.96 9.58
CA ASP A 179 7.39 19.07 8.12
C ASP A 179 8.46 18.11 7.58
N ILE A 180 8.08 17.26 6.62
CA ILE A 180 8.91 16.23 6.03
C ILE A 180 8.95 16.46 4.53
N TYR A 181 10.14 16.55 3.97
CA TYR A 181 10.38 16.78 2.54
C TYR A 181 11.22 15.65 1.99
N TYR A 182 10.87 15.15 0.82
CA TYR A 182 11.51 14.01 0.18
C TYR A 182 12.20 14.43 -1.12
N GLY A 183 13.29 13.78 -1.47
CA GLY A 183 13.98 14.05 -2.72
C GLY A 183 14.92 12.93 -3.16
N GLU A 184 15.22 12.92 -4.46
CA GLU A 184 16.24 12.08 -5.05
C GLU A 184 17.65 12.67 -4.82
N SER A 185 17.72 13.99 -4.58
CA SER A 185 18.94 14.71 -4.22
C SER A 185 18.78 15.49 -2.92
N PRO A 186 19.91 15.82 -2.26
CA PRO A 186 19.89 16.68 -1.08
C PRO A 186 19.30 18.08 -1.35
N GLU A 187 19.54 18.61 -2.55
CA GLU A 187 19.07 19.92 -2.99
C GLU A 187 17.55 19.91 -3.09
N GLU A 188 16.99 18.90 -3.72
CA GLU A 188 15.55 18.74 -3.87
C GLU A 188 14.88 18.58 -2.51
N ALA A 189 15.37 17.69 -1.66
CA ALA A 189 14.78 17.47 -0.33
C ALA A 189 14.78 18.74 0.54
N LYS A 190 15.75 19.64 0.35
CA LYS A 190 15.86 20.91 1.09
C LYS A 190 15.09 22.06 0.46
N ASP A 191 14.68 21.94 -0.79
CA ASP A 191 13.91 22.99 -1.48
C ASP A 191 12.45 22.97 -1.06
N LYS A 192 12.15 23.62 0.06
CA LYS A 192 10.81 23.66 0.64
C LYS A 192 9.76 24.31 -0.28
N ALA A 193 10.18 25.09 -1.27
CA ALA A 193 9.28 25.79 -2.18
C ALA A 193 8.86 24.91 -3.37
N TYR A 194 9.75 24.05 -3.84
CA TYR A 194 9.55 23.27 -5.06
C TYR A 194 9.64 21.75 -4.85
N CYS A 195 9.80 21.32 -3.61
CA CYS A 195 9.75 19.88 -3.28
C CYS A 195 8.39 19.30 -3.69
N GLU A 196 8.40 18.33 -4.60
CA GLU A 196 7.18 17.73 -5.12
C GLU A 196 6.48 16.80 -4.14
N THR A 197 7.26 16.19 -3.25
CA THR A 197 6.75 15.19 -2.30
C THR A 197 7.05 15.64 -0.88
N LEU A 198 5.99 15.84 -0.11
CA LEU A 198 6.10 16.28 1.28
C LEU A 198 4.96 15.74 2.13
N ASP A 199 5.19 15.67 3.44
CA ASP A 199 4.17 15.42 4.45
C ASP A 199 4.23 16.49 5.52
N LYS A 200 3.08 16.77 6.10
CA LYS A 200 2.95 17.67 7.24
C LYS A 200 2.13 17.00 8.33
N LEU A 201 2.76 16.80 9.46
CA LEU A 201 2.18 16.10 10.60
C LEU A 201 1.98 17.05 11.77
N GLN A 202 0.92 16.87 12.52
CA GLN A 202 0.70 17.52 13.81
C GLN A 202 0.79 16.47 14.92
N LEU A 203 1.73 16.65 15.83
CA LEU A 203 1.88 15.82 17.04
C LEU A 203 1.19 16.53 18.19
N GLU A 204 0.28 15.84 18.86
CA GLU A 204 -0.40 16.33 20.06
C GLU A 204 -0.93 15.19 20.91
N ALA A 205 -0.64 15.23 22.22
CA ALA A 205 -1.19 14.29 23.21
C ALA A 205 -1.00 12.79 22.88
N GLY A 206 0.15 12.43 22.30
CA GLY A 206 0.45 11.04 21.92
C GLY A 206 -0.28 10.58 20.65
N GLN A 207 -0.77 11.50 19.86
CA GLN A 207 -1.40 11.25 18.56
C GLN A 207 -0.71 12.06 17.48
N VAL A 208 -0.69 11.50 16.27
CA VAL A 208 -0.22 12.17 15.06
C VAL A 208 -1.40 12.36 14.12
N THR A 209 -1.60 13.59 13.66
CA THR A 209 -2.54 13.91 12.59
C THR A 209 -1.76 14.20 11.32
N ASP A 210 -1.97 13.42 10.29
CA ASP A 210 -1.52 13.75 8.95
C ASP A 210 -2.45 14.82 8.37
N LEU A 211 -1.90 16.01 8.13
CA LEU A 211 -2.68 17.18 7.72
C LEU A 211 -3.10 17.12 6.26
N ALA A 212 -2.46 16.29 5.42
CA ALA A 212 -2.81 16.14 4.02
C ALA A 212 -4.08 15.27 3.87
N ILE A 213 -4.14 14.15 4.57
CA ILE A 213 -5.29 13.22 4.51
C ILE A 213 -6.29 13.44 5.64
N ARG A 214 -5.97 14.34 6.58
CA ARG A 214 -6.79 14.67 7.77
C ARG A 214 -7.13 13.45 8.63
N GLN A 215 -6.18 12.56 8.76
CA GLN A 215 -6.32 11.36 9.56
C GLN A 215 -5.49 11.46 10.84
N THR A 216 -6.09 11.12 11.97
CA THR A 216 -5.43 11.08 13.27
C THR A 216 -5.24 9.65 13.69
N SER A 217 -4.01 9.31 14.06
CA SER A 217 -3.62 7.98 14.53
C SER A 217 -2.88 8.08 15.86
N PRO A 218 -3.12 7.16 16.81
CA PRO A 218 -2.33 7.09 18.02
C PRO A 218 -0.90 6.65 17.71
N LEU A 219 0.04 7.09 18.51
CA LEU A 219 1.39 6.52 18.47
C LEU A 219 1.34 5.06 18.91
N SER A 220 2.08 4.22 18.22
CA SER A 220 2.09 2.77 18.46
C SER A 220 3.32 2.32 19.26
N GLY A 221 3.15 1.20 19.96
CA GLY A 221 4.22 0.52 20.66
C GLY A 221 4.87 1.29 21.81
N ILE A 222 5.90 0.67 22.42
CA ILE A 222 6.66 1.22 23.53
C ILE A 222 7.52 2.42 23.09
N GLU A 223 7.86 2.47 21.81
CA GLU A 223 8.75 3.49 21.22
C GLU A 223 7.99 4.71 20.67
N ASN A 224 6.70 4.85 20.95
CA ASN A 224 5.91 5.96 20.41
C ASN A 224 6.15 6.14 18.90
N GLU A 225 5.87 5.10 18.14
CA GLU A 225 6.15 5.00 16.71
C GLU A 225 4.98 5.48 15.87
N TYR A 226 5.29 6.16 14.78
CA TYR A 226 4.35 6.50 13.71
C TYR A 226 4.97 6.19 12.36
N THR A 227 4.31 5.34 11.58
CA THR A 227 4.66 5.06 10.19
C THR A 227 3.66 5.75 9.28
N LEU A 228 4.15 6.51 8.32
CA LEU A 228 3.30 7.19 7.35
C LEU A 228 2.53 6.17 6.50
N GLU A 229 1.29 6.49 6.15
CA GLU A 229 0.38 5.56 5.50
C GLU A 229 0.64 5.36 4.00
N ASN A 230 1.29 6.34 3.38
CA ASN A 230 1.57 6.31 1.94
C ASN A 230 3.05 6.06 1.68
N SER A 231 3.33 5.07 0.85
CA SER A 231 4.68 4.83 0.34
C SER A 231 5.08 5.95 -0.62
N LYS A 232 6.34 6.35 -0.54
CA LYS A 232 6.93 7.39 -1.39
C LYS A 232 8.26 6.93 -1.93
N ALA A 233 8.63 7.45 -3.08
CA ALA A 233 9.95 7.26 -3.66
C ALA A 233 10.88 8.36 -3.18
N PHE A 234 12.01 7.99 -2.60
CA PHE A 234 13.00 8.93 -2.11
C PHE A 234 14.33 8.24 -1.81
N ARG A 235 15.39 9.02 -1.87
CA ARG A 235 16.67 8.71 -1.26
C ARG A 235 16.92 9.58 -0.04
N TYR A 236 16.58 10.86 -0.13
CA TYR A 236 16.81 11.85 0.93
C TYR A 236 15.49 12.25 1.58
N VAL A 237 15.56 12.44 2.90
CA VAL A 237 14.45 13.00 3.68
C VAL A 237 14.98 14.15 4.53
N TYR A 238 14.40 15.32 4.37
CA TYR A 238 14.70 16.48 5.19
C TYR A 238 13.55 16.75 6.14
N ILE A 239 13.82 16.73 7.43
CA ILE A 239 12.81 16.90 8.47
C ILE A 239 13.09 18.17 9.24
N THR A 240 12.08 19.01 9.34
CA THR A 240 12.04 20.15 10.27
C THR A 240 10.85 20.01 11.20
N HIS A 241 10.96 20.53 12.41
CA HIS A 241 9.87 20.47 13.37
C HIS A 241 9.88 21.68 14.31
N GLU A 242 8.75 21.97 14.92
CA GLU A 242 8.65 22.98 15.96
C GLU A 242 9.47 22.61 17.21
N PRO A 243 9.97 23.58 17.99
CA PRO A 243 10.83 23.33 19.15
C PRO A 243 10.21 22.42 20.21
N GLY A 244 8.88 22.32 20.26
CA GLY A 244 8.15 21.46 21.18
C GLY A 244 8.12 20.00 20.82
N VAL A 245 8.63 19.62 19.65
CA VAL A 245 8.62 18.23 19.15
C VAL A 245 10.00 17.63 19.30
N GLN A 246 10.05 16.35 19.68
CA GLN A 246 11.26 15.54 19.68
C GLN A 246 11.05 14.30 18.82
N ILE A 247 12.05 13.98 18.00
CA ILE A 247 12.11 12.80 17.14
C ILE A 247 13.42 12.07 17.49
N GLY A 248 13.32 10.85 18.00
CA GLY A 248 14.52 10.10 18.41
C GLY A 248 15.17 9.35 17.25
N GLU A 249 14.37 8.68 16.43
CA GLU A 249 14.85 7.84 15.33
C GLU A 249 13.97 8.02 14.09
N VAL A 250 14.61 7.94 12.94
CA VAL A 250 13.94 7.95 11.63
C VAL A 250 14.42 6.73 10.86
N SER A 251 13.48 5.94 10.36
CA SER A 251 13.74 4.75 9.56
C SER A 251 12.73 4.67 8.41
N MET A 252 12.85 3.67 7.56
CA MET A 252 11.96 3.44 6.43
C MET A 252 11.61 1.97 6.35
N GLN A 253 10.33 1.67 6.14
CA GLN A 253 9.90 0.36 5.68
C GLN A 253 10.03 0.34 4.15
N TYR A 254 11.15 -0.17 3.66
CA TYR A 254 11.40 -0.35 2.21
C TYR A 254 10.43 -1.39 1.65
N GLU A 255 9.71 -1.02 0.61
CA GLU A 255 8.73 -1.89 -0.04
C GLU A 255 9.18 -2.24 -1.45
N TYR A 256 9.28 -3.53 -1.76
CA TYR A 256 9.82 -4.03 -3.01
C TYR A 256 9.15 -5.33 -3.45
N LEU A 257 9.22 -5.61 -4.75
CA LEU A 257 8.89 -6.92 -5.28
C LEU A 257 10.09 -7.84 -5.09
N PRO A 258 9.94 -9.02 -4.45
CA PRO A 258 11.06 -9.94 -4.24
C PRO A 258 11.39 -10.67 -5.55
N GLU A 259 12.27 -10.11 -6.34
CA GLU A 259 12.74 -10.68 -7.60
C GLU A 259 14.21 -11.06 -7.54
N GLU A 260 14.54 -12.16 -8.22
CA GLU A 260 15.93 -12.58 -8.43
C GLU A 260 16.44 -12.05 -9.76
N TYR A 261 17.61 -11.41 -9.74
CA TYR A 261 18.31 -11.01 -10.96
C TYR A 261 18.83 -12.25 -11.68
N ARG A 262 18.20 -12.59 -12.82
CA ARG A 262 18.57 -13.77 -13.61
C ARG A 262 19.67 -13.49 -14.63
N GLY A 263 19.87 -12.24 -14.99
CA GLY A 263 20.88 -11.80 -15.94
C GLY A 263 22.04 -11.13 -15.24
N THR A 264 23.24 -11.29 -15.82
CA THR A 264 24.45 -10.59 -15.40
C THR A 264 25.17 -10.02 -16.61
N PHE A 265 25.81 -8.87 -16.43
CA PHE A 265 26.66 -8.28 -17.44
C PHE A 265 27.96 -7.83 -16.79
N ARG A 266 29.08 -8.17 -17.41
CA ARG A 266 30.38 -7.66 -17.02
C ARG A 266 31.31 -7.61 -18.24
N CYS A 267 32.00 -6.50 -18.37
CA CYS A 267 33.05 -6.29 -19.39
C CYS A 267 34.26 -5.60 -18.74
N ASN A 268 35.26 -5.28 -19.55
CA ASN A 268 36.47 -4.59 -19.13
C ASN A 268 36.31 -3.06 -18.97
N ASP A 269 35.15 -2.54 -19.28
CA ASP A 269 34.78 -1.13 -19.08
C ASP A 269 33.89 -1.00 -17.83
N GLU A 270 34.45 -0.41 -16.77
CA GLU A 270 33.78 -0.25 -15.49
C GLU A 270 32.60 0.74 -15.56
N GLU A 271 32.60 1.68 -16.51
CA GLU A 271 31.48 2.59 -16.69
C GLU A 271 30.26 1.85 -17.27
N LEU A 272 30.48 0.98 -18.24
CA LEU A 272 29.42 0.12 -18.78
C LEU A 272 28.89 -0.87 -17.74
N ASN A 273 29.76 -1.42 -16.90
CA ASN A 273 29.33 -2.29 -15.79
C ASN A 273 28.41 -1.54 -14.83
N ARG A 274 28.78 -0.29 -14.49
CA ARG A 274 28.01 0.57 -13.62
C ARG A 274 26.65 0.97 -14.24
N ILE A 275 26.63 1.30 -15.51
CA ILE A 275 25.40 1.62 -16.25
C ILE A 275 24.44 0.43 -16.19
N TRP A 276 24.95 -0.79 -16.40
CA TRP A 276 24.12 -2.00 -16.30
C TRP A 276 23.55 -2.20 -14.89
N GLU A 277 24.37 -2.06 -13.85
CA GLU A 277 23.95 -2.20 -12.45
C GLU A 277 22.86 -1.19 -12.09
N VAL A 278 23.02 0.08 -12.51
CA VAL A 278 22.01 1.12 -12.29
C VAL A 278 20.75 0.80 -13.05
N GLY A 279 20.84 0.37 -14.32
CA GLY A 279 19.69 -0.02 -15.11
C GLY A 279 18.91 -1.20 -14.52
N ALA A 280 19.63 -2.23 -14.06
CA ALA A 280 19.03 -3.39 -13.41
C ALA A 280 18.33 -3.00 -12.10
N TYR A 281 18.94 -2.11 -11.30
CA TYR A 281 18.31 -1.59 -10.09
C TYR A 281 17.08 -0.74 -10.40
N THR A 282 17.14 0.11 -11.43
CA THR A 282 15.99 0.92 -11.86
C THR A 282 14.81 0.03 -12.27
N MET A 283 15.08 -1.03 -13.05
CA MET A 283 14.06 -2.00 -13.41
C MET A 283 13.45 -2.67 -12.17
N HIS A 284 14.25 -3.10 -11.22
CA HIS A 284 13.75 -3.66 -9.97
C HIS A 284 12.88 -2.65 -9.20
N LEU A 285 13.34 -1.40 -9.11
CA LEU A 285 12.64 -0.34 -8.39
C LEU A 285 11.27 -0.03 -9.01
N THR A 286 11.18 -0.06 -10.34
CA THR A 286 9.96 0.24 -11.10
C THR A 286 9.07 -0.97 -11.35
N THR A 287 9.55 -2.18 -11.05
CA THR A 287 8.75 -3.41 -11.08
C THR A 287 8.09 -3.59 -9.72
N ARG A 288 6.80 -3.32 -9.67
CA ARG A 288 6.00 -3.43 -8.45
C ARG A 288 4.80 -4.33 -8.74
N GLU A 289 3.62 -4.01 -8.24
CA GLU A 289 2.37 -4.69 -8.61
C GLU A 289 2.06 -4.55 -10.11
N PHE A 290 2.60 -3.51 -10.72
CA PHE A 290 2.63 -3.23 -12.15
C PHE A 290 3.90 -2.43 -12.48
N PHE A 291 4.26 -2.39 -13.76
CA PHE A 291 5.40 -1.59 -14.17
C PHE A 291 5.06 -0.10 -14.12
N ILE A 292 5.87 0.67 -13.43
CA ILE A 292 5.77 2.13 -13.41
C ILE A 292 6.87 2.72 -14.29
N ASP A 293 6.55 3.79 -15.03
CA ASP A 293 7.50 4.44 -15.95
C ASP A 293 8.42 5.45 -15.25
N GLY A 294 8.07 5.83 -14.03
CA GLY A 294 8.84 6.76 -13.22
C GLY A 294 8.42 6.72 -11.75
N ILE A 295 9.37 6.97 -10.88
CA ILE A 295 9.20 6.82 -9.43
C ILE A 295 8.32 7.89 -8.78
N LYS A 296 8.09 9.01 -9.47
CA LYS A 296 7.26 10.13 -9.00
C LYS A 296 5.91 10.24 -9.72
N ARG A 297 5.49 9.22 -10.43
CA ARG A 297 4.24 9.23 -11.19
C ARG A 297 3.22 8.23 -10.65
#